data_4d25e0d35a903ca28eb0f5bd1e7eb464
#
_entry.id   4d25e0d35a903ca28eb0f5bd1e7eb464
#
_cell.length_a   1.000
_cell.length_b   1.000
_cell.length_c   1.000
_cell.angle_alpha   90.00
_cell.angle_beta   90.00
_cell.angle_gamma   90.00
#
_symmetry.space_group_name_H-M   'P 1'
#
loop_
_entity.id
_entity.type
_entity.pdbx_description
1 polymer ?
#
loop_
_entity_poly.entity_id
_entity_poly.type
_entity_poly.pdbx_seq_one_letter_code
_entity_poly.pdbx_strand_id
1 'polypeptide(L)'
;MNDLARRHFVRAGLAAGALSVVPPFARAQQATLKVVWMGWPDNQVLPLMAEFEKRNPSIKLAVERMPFTQLFQALEVRLNGRTSDPDIFIVDSPLTASYAARGHLMELDPLIDKSRFSAGALAAGQFNGKIYSAPFGSSMQVLYYNKAMFKAAGIEPPAPDLAKRWTWEQLVDAGRKMAKPAENIWGFTFEQQERPYQLLPLGQSLGGKALSDDGLKATGFIDGPAFVEAFTFMQKMYTEWKISPPGQFDTALTPELFGSGKCAMLLGGTFINDTLKSKFQNLDFGIAPHPYFAKGKPVTPTGAWHFGVNPRSPQKAATAQFVRDMLSDDMNVAWFKLRPYVPTVKAVWQREAAMFNSDLWRIAQAELDSTALPRPATPGFREYEDILRVALRDMQAGGSVAQALTGAAQKMDRELAKYK
;
A
#
# COMPACT_ATOMS: atom_id res chain seq x y z
N MET A 1 -4.14 77.11 -66.26
CA MET A 1 -3.23 78.29 -66.08
C MET A 1 -2.43 78.11 -64.83
N ASN A 2 -1.18 77.77 -65.04
CA ASN A 2 -0.03 78.41 -64.48
C ASN A 2 0.12 78.32 -62.92
N ASP A 3 1.21 78.11 -62.31
CA ASP A 3 2.59 77.75 -62.70
C ASP A 3 3.39 77.61 -61.40
N LEU A 4 4.35 76.75 -61.37
CA LEU A 4 5.71 76.87 -60.83
C LEU A 4 5.87 77.64 -59.47
N ALA A 5 6.62 77.20 -58.52
CA ALA A 5 8.00 76.67 -58.49
C ALA A 5 8.59 76.58 -57.09
N ARG A 6 9.55 75.69 -56.95
CA ARG A 6 10.84 75.71 -56.23
C ARG A 6 10.92 75.45 -54.75
N ARG A 7 11.45 74.27 -54.52
CA ARG A 7 12.74 73.90 -53.81
C ARG A 7 13.12 74.73 -52.63
N HIS A 8 13.20 74.10 -51.48
CA HIS A 8 14.41 74.17 -50.62
C HIS A 8 14.55 72.86 -49.82
N PHE A 9 15.77 72.33 -49.90
CA PHE A 9 16.32 71.20 -49.15
C PHE A 9 16.54 71.60 -47.69
N VAL A 10 16.05 70.83 -46.70
CA VAL A 10 16.64 70.75 -45.41
C VAL A 10 16.81 69.28 -45.03
N ARG A 11 18.08 68.86 -44.92
CA ARG A 11 18.44 67.56 -44.35
C ARG A 11 18.21 67.60 -42.84
N ALA A 12 17.33 66.76 -42.32
CA ALA A 12 17.27 66.39 -40.90
C ALA A 12 17.42 64.86 -40.78
N GLY A 13 18.40 64.45 -40.04
CA GLY A 13 18.86 63.09 -39.92
C GLY A 13 17.83 62.20 -39.23
N LEU A 14 17.54 61.08 -39.85
CA LEU A 14 16.80 59.92 -39.26
C LEU A 14 17.73 59.19 -38.29
N ALA A 15 17.59 59.41 -36.99
CA ALA A 15 18.05 58.48 -35.97
C ALA A 15 17.02 57.33 -35.88
N ALA A 16 17.32 56.24 -36.55
CA ALA A 16 16.55 54.97 -36.39
C ALA A 16 16.82 54.41 -34.99
N GLY A 17 15.94 54.71 -34.05
CA GLY A 17 15.87 53.98 -32.78
C GLY A 17 15.38 52.56 -33.04
N ALA A 18 16.27 51.58 -33.02
CA ALA A 18 15.93 50.20 -32.97
C ALA A 18 15.26 49.90 -31.61
N LEU A 19 13.93 49.95 -31.55
CA LEU A 19 13.16 49.37 -30.49
C LEU A 19 13.36 47.84 -30.59
N SER A 20 14.28 47.29 -29.82
CA SER A 20 14.38 45.88 -29.55
C SER A 20 13.08 45.45 -28.85
N VAL A 21 12.15 44.93 -29.64
CA VAL A 21 11.00 44.21 -29.13
C VAL A 21 11.57 42.95 -28.49
N VAL A 22 11.83 43.02 -27.17
CA VAL A 22 12.03 41.81 -26.37
C VAL A 22 10.73 41.04 -26.44
N PRO A 23 10.71 39.83 -27.04
CA PRO A 23 9.46 39.03 -27.08
C PRO A 23 9.03 38.84 -25.61
N PRO A 24 7.73 39.01 -25.30
CA PRO A 24 7.25 38.70 -23.98
C PRO A 24 7.66 37.26 -23.72
N PHE A 25 8.44 37.02 -22.67
CA PHE A 25 8.72 35.66 -22.20
C PHE A 25 7.34 34.99 -22.11
N ALA A 26 7.09 34.06 -23.01
CA ALA A 26 5.90 33.24 -22.93
C ALA A 26 5.93 32.59 -21.55
N ARG A 27 5.13 33.11 -20.63
CA ARG A 27 4.94 32.43 -19.33
C ARG A 27 4.48 31.03 -19.71
N ALA A 28 5.36 30.06 -19.50
CA ALA A 28 4.99 28.67 -19.72
C ALA A 28 3.66 28.46 -19.02
N GLN A 29 2.64 28.07 -19.76
CA GLN A 29 1.30 27.88 -19.23
C GLN A 29 1.42 26.86 -18.10
N GLN A 30 1.07 27.27 -16.90
CA GLN A 30 1.16 26.43 -15.69
C GLN A 30 0.26 25.20 -15.91
N ALA A 31 0.86 24.01 -15.88
CA ALA A 31 0.13 22.76 -15.98
C ALA A 31 -0.61 22.49 -14.68
N THR A 32 -1.86 22.06 -14.76
CA THR A 32 -2.61 21.59 -13.59
C THR A 32 -2.84 20.09 -13.72
N LEU A 33 -2.29 19.30 -12.80
CA LEU A 33 -2.51 17.86 -12.69
C LEU A 33 -3.68 17.56 -11.76
N LYS A 34 -4.63 16.80 -12.23
CA LYS A 34 -5.72 16.25 -11.41
C LYS A 34 -5.21 14.97 -10.75
N VAL A 35 -5.15 15.00 -9.43
CA VAL A 35 -4.57 13.92 -8.62
C VAL A 35 -5.64 13.33 -7.72
N VAL A 36 -5.92 12.03 -7.84
CA VAL A 36 -6.76 11.30 -6.89
C VAL A 36 -5.87 10.59 -5.88
N TRP A 37 -6.09 10.91 -4.61
CA TRP A 37 -5.28 10.44 -3.51
C TRP A 37 -6.10 9.78 -2.41
N MET A 38 -5.42 9.02 -1.52
CA MET A 38 -6.06 8.45 -0.33
C MET A 38 -6.50 9.57 0.62
N GLY A 39 -7.63 9.37 1.30
CA GLY A 39 -8.20 10.28 2.30
C GLY A 39 -7.46 10.28 3.64
N TRP A 40 -6.13 10.33 3.59
CA TRP A 40 -5.32 10.54 4.78
C TRP A 40 -5.50 11.96 5.32
N PRO A 41 -5.20 12.21 6.60
CA PRO A 41 -5.34 13.54 7.22
C PRO A 41 -4.61 14.65 6.44
N ASP A 42 -5.15 15.86 6.49
CA ASP A 42 -4.64 17.03 5.80
C ASP A 42 -3.18 17.31 6.11
N ASN A 43 -2.81 17.24 7.38
CA ASN A 43 -1.45 17.47 7.85
C ASN A 43 -0.42 16.43 7.37
N GLN A 44 -0.87 15.33 6.79
CA GLN A 44 0.00 14.30 6.21
C GLN A 44 0.14 14.43 4.69
N VAL A 45 -0.90 14.92 4.00
CA VAL A 45 -0.93 14.96 2.53
C VAL A 45 -0.60 16.34 1.99
N LEU A 46 -1.24 17.40 2.52
CA LEU A 46 -1.10 18.73 1.94
C LEU A 46 0.32 19.30 2.00
N PRO A 47 1.12 19.10 3.08
CA PRO A 47 2.50 19.55 3.09
C PRO A 47 3.38 18.89 2.02
N LEU A 48 3.13 17.58 1.74
CA LEU A 48 3.85 16.86 0.69
C LEU A 48 3.55 17.44 -0.70
N MET A 49 2.27 17.72 -0.98
CA MET A 49 1.83 18.29 -2.25
C MET A 49 2.35 19.73 -2.42
N ALA A 50 2.35 20.52 -1.34
CA ALA A 50 2.90 21.87 -1.34
C ALA A 50 4.42 21.87 -1.59
N GLU A 51 5.17 20.92 -1.02
CA GLU A 51 6.60 20.77 -1.28
C GLU A 51 6.86 20.40 -2.75
N PHE A 52 6.03 19.50 -3.32
CA PHE A 52 6.11 19.20 -4.75
C PHE A 52 5.89 20.46 -5.62
N GLU A 53 4.85 21.26 -5.35
CA GLU A 53 4.55 22.48 -6.11
C GLU A 53 5.68 23.54 -5.98
N LYS A 54 6.27 23.68 -4.79
CA LYS A 54 7.40 24.56 -4.55
C LYS A 54 8.62 24.17 -5.38
N ARG A 55 8.89 22.87 -5.50
CA ARG A 55 9.99 22.33 -6.32
C ARG A 55 9.69 22.42 -7.83
N ASN A 56 8.42 22.44 -8.20
CA ASN A 56 7.94 22.44 -9.58
C ASN A 56 6.95 23.61 -9.83
N PRO A 57 7.40 24.87 -9.84
CA PRO A 57 6.50 26.03 -9.86
C PRO A 57 5.65 26.15 -11.14
N SER A 58 6.00 25.44 -12.20
CA SER A 58 5.21 25.35 -13.45
C SER A 58 4.07 24.33 -13.37
N ILE A 59 3.95 23.55 -12.27
CA ILE A 59 2.93 22.51 -12.10
C ILE A 59 2.11 22.82 -10.85
N LYS A 60 0.79 22.77 -10.98
CA LYS A 60 -0.18 22.79 -9.88
C LYS A 60 -0.86 21.46 -9.73
N LEU A 61 -1.24 21.12 -8.50
CA LEU A 61 -1.94 19.89 -8.17
C LEU A 61 -3.37 20.19 -7.73
N ALA A 62 -4.34 19.69 -8.49
CA ALA A 62 -5.75 19.63 -8.07
C ALA A 62 -5.97 18.28 -7.38
N VAL A 63 -5.76 18.23 -6.05
CA VAL A 63 -5.79 17.00 -5.28
C VAL A 63 -7.20 16.71 -4.75
N GLU A 64 -7.79 15.61 -5.19
CA GLU A 64 -9.00 15.04 -4.64
C GLU A 64 -8.64 13.87 -3.72
N ARG A 65 -9.13 13.88 -2.48
CA ARG A 65 -8.87 12.81 -1.50
C ARG A 65 -10.13 12.04 -1.22
N MET A 66 -10.03 10.71 -1.26
CA MET A 66 -11.16 9.80 -1.08
C MET A 66 -10.93 8.84 0.08
N PRO A 67 -11.93 8.55 0.92
CA PRO A 67 -11.87 7.51 1.93
C PRO A 67 -11.52 6.16 1.29
N PHE A 68 -10.78 5.33 2.02
CA PHE A 68 -10.34 3.99 1.56
C PHE A 68 -11.49 3.15 1.00
N THR A 69 -12.65 3.15 1.65
CA THR A 69 -13.83 2.36 1.27
C THR A 69 -14.44 2.79 -0.06
N GLN A 70 -14.24 4.04 -0.49
CA GLN A 70 -14.83 4.61 -1.71
C GLN A 70 -13.83 4.70 -2.86
N LEU A 71 -12.53 4.80 -2.54
CA LEU A 71 -11.46 5.13 -3.49
C LEU A 71 -11.45 4.20 -4.70
N PHE A 72 -11.45 2.89 -4.46
CA PHE A 72 -11.28 1.91 -5.54
C PHE A 72 -12.46 1.89 -6.49
N GLN A 73 -13.69 1.94 -5.96
CA GLN A 73 -14.89 1.99 -6.79
C GLN A 73 -14.96 3.27 -7.61
N ALA A 74 -14.66 4.41 -6.99
CA ALA A 74 -14.67 5.69 -7.69
C ALA A 74 -13.61 5.76 -8.80
N LEU A 75 -12.40 5.24 -8.54
CA LEU A 75 -11.35 5.13 -9.56
C LEU A 75 -11.77 4.21 -10.71
N GLU A 76 -12.32 3.04 -10.42
CA GLU A 76 -12.75 2.12 -11.49
C GLU A 76 -13.81 2.73 -12.40
N VAL A 77 -14.80 3.44 -11.85
CA VAL A 77 -15.81 4.15 -12.65
C VAL A 77 -15.16 5.17 -13.59
N ARG A 78 -14.24 6.00 -13.07
CA ARG A 78 -13.53 7.01 -13.87
C ARG A 78 -12.64 6.41 -14.95
N LEU A 79 -11.82 5.41 -14.58
CA LEU A 79 -10.88 4.77 -15.50
C LEU A 79 -11.60 3.97 -16.60
N ASN A 80 -12.70 3.30 -16.28
CA ASN A 80 -13.56 2.60 -17.25
C ASN A 80 -14.26 3.57 -18.22
N GLY A 81 -14.53 4.80 -17.79
CA GLY A 81 -15.03 5.88 -18.64
C GLY A 81 -14.04 6.33 -19.72
N ARG A 82 -12.79 5.85 -19.67
CA ARG A 82 -11.70 6.12 -20.62
C ARG A 82 -11.45 7.62 -20.85
N THR A 83 -11.68 8.44 -19.82
CA THR A 83 -11.38 9.88 -19.83
C THR A 83 -9.93 10.15 -19.47
N SER A 84 -9.50 11.41 -19.57
CA SER A 84 -8.18 11.87 -19.09
C SER A 84 -8.17 12.22 -17.59
N ASP A 85 -9.28 12.06 -16.88
CA ASP A 85 -9.44 12.35 -15.45
C ASP A 85 -9.53 11.05 -14.64
N PRO A 86 -8.67 10.88 -13.62
CA PRO A 86 -7.56 11.74 -13.19
C PRO A 86 -6.30 11.60 -14.06
N ASP A 87 -5.34 12.55 -13.94
CA ASP A 87 -4.01 12.45 -14.55
C ASP A 87 -3.12 11.47 -13.79
N ILE A 88 -3.14 11.60 -12.46
CA ILE A 88 -2.39 10.78 -11.49
C ILE A 88 -3.37 10.22 -10.47
N PHE A 89 -3.16 8.99 -10.05
CA PHE A 89 -3.97 8.39 -8.99
C PHE A 89 -3.17 7.41 -8.15
N ILE A 90 -3.55 7.29 -6.88
CA ILE A 90 -2.96 6.31 -5.98
C ILE A 90 -3.43 4.90 -6.34
N VAL A 91 -2.53 3.95 -6.25
CA VAL A 91 -2.75 2.53 -6.60
C VAL A 91 -2.38 1.67 -5.39
N ASP A 92 -3.29 0.86 -4.90
CA ASP A 92 -2.91 -0.27 -4.05
C ASP A 92 -2.19 -1.29 -4.95
N SER A 93 -0.95 -1.61 -4.62
CA SER A 93 -0.02 -2.34 -5.51
C SER A 93 -0.59 -3.58 -6.20
N PRO A 94 -1.42 -4.45 -5.57
CA PRO A 94 -1.97 -5.63 -6.26
C PRO A 94 -2.95 -5.27 -7.38
N LEU A 95 -3.49 -4.04 -7.39
CA LEU A 95 -4.33 -3.55 -8.49
C LEU A 95 -3.52 -3.17 -9.73
N THR A 96 -2.19 -3.11 -9.65
CA THR A 96 -1.33 -2.76 -10.78
C THR A 96 -1.58 -3.68 -11.98
N ALA A 97 -1.57 -5.00 -11.77
CA ALA A 97 -1.82 -5.95 -12.85
C ALA A 97 -3.20 -5.77 -13.47
N SER A 98 -4.23 -5.57 -12.65
CA SER A 98 -5.61 -5.35 -13.09
C SER A 98 -5.76 -4.07 -13.91
N TYR A 99 -5.20 -2.97 -13.45
CA TYR A 99 -5.28 -1.68 -14.14
C TYR A 99 -4.41 -1.66 -15.41
N ALA A 100 -3.23 -2.30 -15.39
CA ALA A 100 -2.37 -2.42 -16.56
C ALA A 100 -3.00 -3.26 -17.67
N ALA A 101 -3.57 -4.43 -17.34
CA ALA A 101 -4.25 -5.32 -18.29
C ALA A 101 -5.45 -4.64 -18.98
N ARG A 102 -6.15 -3.74 -18.25
CA ARG A 102 -7.28 -2.95 -18.79
C ARG A 102 -6.85 -1.68 -19.54
N GLY A 103 -5.55 -1.38 -19.61
CA GLY A 103 -5.02 -0.17 -20.26
C GLY A 103 -5.31 1.12 -19.50
N HIS A 104 -5.39 1.06 -18.17
CA HIS A 104 -5.63 2.22 -17.30
C HIS A 104 -4.32 2.85 -16.78
N LEU A 105 -3.18 2.20 -16.96
CA LEU A 105 -1.89 2.67 -16.50
C LEU A 105 -0.93 2.86 -17.67
N MET A 106 -0.17 3.95 -17.61
CA MET A 106 0.95 4.21 -18.49
C MET A 106 2.17 3.40 -18.04
N GLU A 107 2.95 2.87 -18.99
CA GLU A 107 4.26 2.26 -18.71
C GLU A 107 5.24 3.31 -18.16
N LEU A 108 5.89 2.98 -17.04
CA LEU A 108 6.76 3.90 -16.30
C LEU A 108 8.24 3.53 -16.36
N ASP A 109 8.63 2.44 -17.05
CA ASP A 109 10.05 2.03 -17.16
C ASP A 109 11.00 3.16 -17.57
N PRO A 110 10.65 4.05 -18.52
CA PRO A 110 11.55 5.15 -18.90
C PRO A 110 11.71 6.24 -17.85
N LEU A 111 10.87 6.23 -16.81
CA LEU A 111 10.83 7.26 -15.76
C LEU A 111 11.45 6.79 -14.45
N ILE A 112 11.74 5.48 -14.30
CA ILE A 112 12.13 4.87 -13.02
C ILE A 112 13.53 4.24 -13.15
N ASP A 113 14.46 4.76 -12.36
CA ASP A 113 15.74 4.08 -12.13
C ASP A 113 15.53 2.92 -11.15
N LYS A 114 15.44 1.70 -11.71
CA LYS A 114 15.16 0.47 -10.96
C LYS A 114 16.19 0.16 -9.86
N SER A 115 17.45 0.59 -10.04
CA SER A 115 18.54 0.31 -9.10
C SER A 115 18.31 0.95 -7.72
N ARG A 116 17.52 2.01 -7.64
CA ARG A 116 17.24 2.77 -6.43
C ARG A 116 16.26 2.08 -5.47
N PHE A 117 15.51 1.11 -5.95
CA PHE A 117 14.41 0.49 -5.20
C PHE A 117 14.77 -0.91 -4.69
N SER A 118 14.07 -1.38 -3.66
CA SER A 118 14.07 -2.79 -3.28
C SER A 118 13.38 -3.63 -4.37
N ALA A 119 13.82 -4.87 -4.53
CA ALA A 119 13.25 -5.78 -5.54
C ALA A 119 11.75 -6.03 -5.31
N GLY A 120 11.33 -6.19 -4.05
CA GLY A 120 9.93 -6.40 -3.71
C GLY A 120 9.03 -5.20 -4.04
N ALA A 121 9.52 -3.96 -3.83
CA ALA A 121 8.77 -2.75 -4.19
C ALA A 121 8.56 -2.64 -5.70
N LEU A 122 9.60 -2.95 -6.49
CA LEU A 122 9.49 -2.95 -7.95
C LEU A 122 8.56 -4.06 -8.45
N ALA A 123 8.70 -5.28 -7.93
CA ALA A 123 7.87 -6.41 -8.34
C ALA A 123 6.38 -6.13 -8.13
N ALA A 124 6.02 -5.44 -7.05
CA ALA A 124 4.64 -5.03 -6.76
C ALA A 124 4.06 -4.02 -7.77
N GLY A 125 4.91 -3.29 -8.50
CA GLY A 125 4.52 -2.32 -9.54
C GLY A 125 4.57 -2.88 -10.97
N GLN A 126 4.87 -4.18 -11.15
CA GLN A 126 5.07 -4.79 -12.46
C GLN A 126 3.85 -5.58 -12.95
N PHE A 127 3.71 -5.60 -14.26
CA PHE A 127 2.84 -6.50 -14.99
C PHE A 127 3.52 -6.86 -16.33
N ASN A 128 3.58 -8.16 -16.67
CA ASN A 128 4.25 -8.67 -17.88
C ASN A 128 5.67 -8.10 -18.08
N GLY A 129 6.46 -8.03 -17.00
CA GLY A 129 7.85 -7.59 -17.03
C GLY A 129 8.07 -6.07 -17.11
N LYS A 130 7.01 -5.26 -17.19
CA LYS A 130 7.06 -3.80 -17.28
C LYS A 130 6.51 -3.15 -16.01
N ILE A 131 7.02 -1.96 -15.67
CA ILE A 131 6.54 -1.18 -14.52
C ILE A 131 5.38 -0.30 -14.96
N TYR A 132 4.24 -0.43 -14.28
CA TYR A 132 3.02 0.35 -14.52
C TYR A 132 2.62 1.23 -13.35
N SER A 133 3.13 0.96 -12.15
CA SER A 133 2.89 1.85 -11.01
C SER A 133 4.19 2.12 -10.26
N ALA A 134 4.32 3.37 -9.80
CA ALA A 134 5.51 3.86 -9.13
C ALA A 134 5.46 3.58 -7.62
N PRO A 135 6.41 2.81 -7.06
CA PRO A 135 6.41 2.45 -5.65
C PRO A 135 6.71 3.68 -4.78
N PHE A 136 5.76 4.09 -3.95
CA PHE A 136 5.85 5.30 -3.15
C PHE A 136 5.98 5.02 -1.65
N GLY A 137 5.40 3.94 -1.17
CA GLY A 137 5.51 3.52 0.21
C GLY A 137 5.12 2.05 0.35
N SER A 138 5.76 1.36 1.27
CA SER A 138 5.46 -0.03 1.60
C SER A 138 4.97 -0.16 3.03
N SER A 139 4.46 -1.30 3.40
CA SER A 139 4.12 -1.65 4.78
C SER A 139 4.49 -3.09 5.04
N MET A 140 4.83 -3.37 6.28
CA MET A 140 5.05 -4.72 6.79
C MET A 140 4.05 -5.01 7.88
N GLN A 141 3.72 -6.27 8.08
CA GLN A 141 2.95 -6.71 9.22
C GLN A 141 3.89 -7.08 10.36
N VAL A 142 3.53 -6.67 11.57
CA VAL A 142 4.26 -7.00 12.79
C VAL A 142 3.30 -7.46 13.88
N LEU A 143 3.79 -8.18 14.84
CA LEU A 143 3.02 -8.59 16.01
C LEU A 143 3.17 -7.53 17.11
N TYR A 144 2.09 -6.83 17.43
CA TYR A 144 1.98 -5.97 18.61
C TYR A 144 1.53 -6.80 19.80
N TYR A 145 2.09 -6.58 20.98
CA TYR A 145 1.67 -7.27 22.22
C TYR A 145 1.58 -6.33 23.40
N ASN A 146 0.58 -6.54 24.26
CA ASN A 146 0.33 -5.76 25.47
C ASN A 146 1.19 -6.28 26.61
N LYS A 147 2.21 -5.52 27.03
CA LYS A 147 3.16 -5.93 28.07
C LYS A 147 2.50 -6.17 29.43
N ALA A 148 1.48 -5.38 29.78
CA ALA A 148 0.78 -5.54 31.05
C ALA A 148 0.01 -6.87 31.12
N MET A 149 -0.65 -7.28 30.02
CA MET A 149 -1.35 -8.56 29.95
C MET A 149 -0.40 -9.74 30.01
N PHE A 150 0.74 -9.67 29.32
CA PHE A 150 1.79 -10.69 29.37
C PHE A 150 2.36 -10.84 30.79
N LYS A 151 2.68 -9.71 31.44
CA LYS A 151 3.16 -9.68 32.83
C LYS A 151 2.14 -10.29 33.79
N ALA A 152 0.87 -9.93 33.67
CA ALA A 152 -0.20 -10.46 34.52
C ALA A 152 -0.41 -11.97 34.35
N ALA A 153 -0.17 -12.48 33.14
CA ALA A 153 -0.26 -13.91 32.85
C ALA A 153 1.02 -14.70 33.18
N GLY A 154 2.11 -14.03 33.56
CA GLY A 154 3.41 -14.67 33.81
C GLY A 154 4.05 -15.29 32.55
N ILE A 155 3.78 -14.70 31.37
CA ILE A 155 4.26 -15.18 30.08
C ILE A 155 5.37 -14.27 29.58
N GLU A 156 6.52 -14.86 29.19
CA GLU A 156 7.58 -14.12 28.52
C GLU A 156 7.11 -13.66 27.13
N PRO A 157 7.15 -12.37 26.81
CA PRO A 157 6.68 -11.89 25.53
C PRO A 157 7.64 -12.23 24.39
N PRO A 158 7.17 -12.18 23.11
CA PRO A 158 8.02 -12.39 21.96
C PRO A 158 9.10 -11.29 21.84
N ALA A 159 10.34 -11.71 21.50
CA ALA A 159 11.44 -10.78 21.32
C ALA A 159 11.34 -9.99 20.00
N PRO A 160 11.88 -8.75 19.93
CA PRO A 160 11.96 -7.97 18.70
C PRO A 160 13.15 -8.41 17.82
N ASP A 161 13.28 -9.72 17.61
CA ASP A 161 14.42 -10.37 16.95
C ASP A 161 13.91 -11.47 16.00
N LEU A 162 14.29 -11.41 14.71
CA LEU A 162 13.86 -12.37 13.70
C LEU A 162 14.33 -13.80 14.03
N ALA A 163 15.49 -13.96 14.67
CA ALA A 163 16.02 -15.27 15.07
C ALA A 163 15.21 -15.92 16.22
N LYS A 164 14.46 -15.10 16.96
CA LYS A 164 13.59 -15.52 18.06
C LYS A 164 12.11 -15.37 17.72
N ARG A 165 11.80 -15.38 16.45
CA ARG A 165 10.43 -15.27 15.93
C ARG A 165 9.54 -16.34 16.53
N TRP A 166 8.38 -15.94 17.02
CA TRP A 166 7.37 -16.87 17.50
C TRP A 166 6.73 -17.66 16.35
N THR A 167 6.34 -18.88 16.68
CA THR A 167 5.46 -19.65 15.81
C THR A 167 3.99 -19.31 16.10
N TRP A 168 3.10 -19.65 15.15
CA TRP A 168 1.66 -19.54 15.34
C TRP A 168 1.18 -20.39 16.53
N GLU A 169 1.79 -21.53 16.74
CA GLU A 169 1.51 -22.43 17.87
C GLU A 169 1.82 -21.74 19.21
N GLN A 170 2.98 -21.11 19.34
CA GLN A 170 3.35 -20.35 20.53
C GLN A 170 2.41 -19.17 20.78
N LEU A 171 2.00 -18.46 19.72
CA LEU A 171 1.03 -17.37 19.80
C LEU A 171 -0.33 -17.86 20.32
N VAL A 172 -0.82 -18.99 19.81
CA VAL A 172 -2.08 -19.59 20.25
C VAL A 172 -2.01 -20.01 21.70
N ASP A 173 -0.92 -20.66 22.13
CA ASP A 173 -0.72 -21.11 23.52
C ASP A 173 -0.72 -19.92 24.48
N ALA A 174 -0.04 -18.84 24.15
CA ALA A 174 -0.06 -17.61 24.94
C ALA A 174 -1.46 -16.96 24.92
N GLY A 175 -2.08 -16.88 23.75
CA GLY A 175 -3.41 -16.30 23.58
C GLY A 175 -4.48 -17.02 24.42
N ARG A 176 -4.45 -18.35 24.47
CA ARG A 176 -5.37 -19.16 25.25
C ARG A 176 -5.26 -18.90 26.77
N LYS A 177 -4.05 -18.61 27.26
CA LYS A 177 -3.82 -18.31 28.68
C LYS A 177 -4.33 -16.91 29.07
N MET A 178 -4.38 -15.99 28.11
CA MET A 178 -4.77 -14.59 28.34
C MET A 178 -6.22 -14.30 27.95
N ALA A 179 -6.84 -15.12 27.11
CA ALA A 179 -8.21 -14.91 26.66
C ALA A 179 -9.23 -15.21 27.77
N LYS A 180 -10.21 -14.32 27.90
CA LYS A 180 -11.41 -14.47 28.76
C LYS A 180 -12.63 -14.01 27.96
N PRO A 181 -13.15 -14.83 27.05
CA PRO A 181 -14.21 -14.42 26.12
C PRO A 181 -15.49 -13.93 26.84
N ALA A 182 -15.82 -14.52 28.00
CA ALA A 182 -16.95 -14.10 28.81
C ALA A 182 -16.80 -12.64 29.34
N GLU A 183 -15.57 -12.14 29.50
CA GLU A 183 -15.25 -10.76 29.89
C GLU A 183 -14.95 -9.86 28.66
N ASN A 184 -15.15 -10.37 27.44
CA ASN A 184 -14.77 -9.70 26.20
C ASN A 184 -13.28 -9.34 26.15
N ILE A 185 -12.43 -10.21 26.70
CA ILE A 185 -10.97 -10.12 26.66
C ILE A 185 -10.43 -11.21 25.74
N TRP A 186 -9.62 -10.81 24.76
CA TRP A 186 -9.14 -11.68 23.68
C TRP A 186 -7.63 -11.88 23.73
N GLY A 187 -7.17 -13.06 23.35
CA GLY A 187 -5.75 -13.37 23.30
C GLY A 187 -5.06 -12.81 22.07
N PHE A 188 -5.78 -12.78 20.95
CA PHE A 188 -5.21 -12.38 19.66
C PHE A 188 -6.29 -11.86 18.70
N THR A 189 -5.91 -10.95 17.81
CA THR A 189 -6.71 -10.59 16.63
C THR A 189 -5.82 -10.17 15.46
N PHE A 190 -6.31 -10.42 14.24
CA PHE A 190 -5.80 -9.73 13.05
C PHE A 190 -6.41 -8.33 12.97
N GLU A 191 -5.65 -7.35 12.53
CA GLU A 191 -6.18 -6.00 12.27
C GLU A 191 -7.29 -6.05 11.20
N GLN A 192 -7.10 -6.85 10.16
CA GLN A 192 -8.01 -6.99 9.02
C GLN A 192 -8.46 -8.45 8.90
N GLN A 193 -9.42 -8.84 9.72
CA GLN A 193 -9.82 -10.24 9.92
C GLN A 193 -10.31 -10.96 8.65
N GLU A 194 -10.78 -10.26 7.65
CA GLU A 194 -11.32 -10.84 6.40
C GLU A 194 -10.46 -10.54 5.15
N ARG A 195 -9.35 -9.82 5.30
CA ARG A 195 -8.56 -9.40 4.15
C ARG A 195 -7.49 -10.44 3.79
N PRO A 196 -7.45 -10.92 2.55
CA PRO A 196 -6.38 -11.79 2.07
C PRO A 196 -4.99 -11.28 2.37
N TYR A 197 -4.80 -9.94 2.35
CA TYR A 197 -3.55 -9.29 2.69
C TYR A 197 -2.91 -9.80 3.98
N GLN A 198 -3.68 -9.99 5.05
CA GLN A 198 -3.15 -10.46 6.33
C GLN A 198 -3.20 -11.98 6.52
N LEU A 199 -4.06 -12.68 5.77
CA LEU A 199 -4.35 -14.09 6.02
C LEU A 199 -3.63 -15.04 5.07
N LEU A 200 -3.26 -14.60 3.86
CA LEU A 200 -2.50 -15.43 2.92
C LEU A 200 -1.17 -15.96 3.47
N PRO A 201 -0.40 -15.19 4.28
CA PRO A 201 0.86 -15.68 4.84
C PRO A 201 0.74 -16.97 5.65
N LEU A 202 -0.42 -17.26 6.23
CA LEU A 202 -0.67 -18.52 6.92
C LEU A 202 -0.44 -19.72 5.98
N GLY A 203 -1.12 -19.77 4.85
CA GLY A 203 -0.93 -20.85 3.87
C GLY A 203 0.41 -20.79 3.15
N GLN A 204 0.90 -19.58 2.89
CA GLN A 204 2.20 -19.37 2.24
C GLN A 204 3.36 -19.82 3.13
N SER A 205 3.25 -19.67 4.45
CA SER A 205 4.22 -20.20 5.42
C SER A 205 4.34 -21.72 5.32
N LEU A 206 3.25 -22.42 5.00
CA LEU A 206 3.22 -23.87 4.75
C LEU A 206 3.57 -24.26 3.30
N GLY A 207 4.06 -23.31 2.49
CA GLY A 207 4.48 -23.53 1.12
C GLY A 207 3.38 -23.41 0.07
N GLY A 208 2.18 -22.97 0.46
CA GLY A 208 1.06 -22.75 -0.47
C GLY A 208 1.30 -21.56 -1.40
N LYS A 209 0.84 -21.68 -2.65
CA LYS A 209 0.66 -20.55 -3.58
C LYS A 209 -0.83 -20.25 -3.69
N ALA A 210 -1.20 -18.98 -3.68
CA ALA A 210 -2.61 -18.59 -3.75
C ALA A 210 -3.19 -18.69 -5.17
N LEU A 211 -2.35 -18.48 -6.19
CA LEU A 211 -2.65 -18.58 -7.61
C LEU A 211 -1.50 -19.24 -8.36
N SER A 212 -1.76 -19.68 -9.59
CA SER A 212 -0.71 -20.05 -10.57
C SER A 212 0.24 -18.88 -10.83
N ASP A 213 1.42 -19.16 -11.43
CA ASP A 213 2.45 -18.15 -11.65
C ASP A 213 2.03 -17.06 -12.65
N ASP A 214 1.11 -17.37 -13.56
CA ASP A 214 0.49 -16.39 -14.47
C ASP A 214 -0.67 -15.60 -13.82
N GLY A 215 -1.05 -15.94 -12.57
CA GLY A 215 -2.13 -15.29 -11.85
C GLY A 215 -3.54 -15.59 -12.39
N LEU A 216 -3.71 -16.60 -13.25
CA LEU A 216 -4.97 -16.89 -13.96
C LEU A 216 -5.69 -18.16 -13.52
N LYS A 217 -5.16 -18.87 -12.51
CA LYS A 217 -5.76 -20.08 -11.97
C LYS A 217 -5.68 -20.12 -10.46
N ALA A 218 -6.79 -20.43 -9.80
CA ALA A 218 -6.93 -20.55 -8.36
C ALA A 218 -7.09 -22.01 -7.90
N THR A 219 -7.82 -22.85 -8.68
CA THR A 219 -8.03 -24.26 -8.37
C THR A 219 -6.70 -25.03 -8.37
N GLY A 220 -6.48 -25.79 -7.28
CA GLY A 220 -5.22 -26.50 -7.02
C GLY A 220 -4.16 -25.65 -6.32
N PHE A 221 -4.44 -24.37 -6.08
CA PHE A 221 -3.56 -23.42 -5.41
C PHE A 221 -4.17 -22.98 -4.08
N ILE A 222 -5.13 -22.03 -4.08
CA ILE A 222 -5.73 -21.52 -2.84
C ILE A 222 -6.54 -22.60 -2.08
N ASP A 223 -7.09 -23.59 -2.76
CA ASP A 223 -7.78 -24.76 -2.20
C ASP A 223 -6.85 -25.96 -1.97
N GLY A 224 -5.53 -25.76 -2.13
CA GLY A 224 -4.53 -26.79 -1.88
C GLY A 224 -4.32 -27.07 -0.39
N PRO A 225 -3.65 -28.21 -0.05
CA PRO A 225 -3.53 -28.70 1.34
C PRO A 225 -2.95 -27.67 2.32
N ALA A 226 -1.97 -26.87 1.88
CA ALA A 226 -1.34 -25.85 2.71
C ALA A 226 -2.33 -24.77 3.19
N PHE A 227 -3.21 -24.30 2.32
CA PHE A 227 -4.24 -23.33 2.70
C PHE A 227 -5.38 -23.96 3.49
N VAL A 228 -5.79 -25.17 3.14
CA VAL A 228 -6.80 -25.90 3.93
C VAL A 228 -6.33 -26.09 5.36
N GLU A 229 -5.09 -26.54 5.57
CA GLU A 229 -4.51 -26.68 6.89
C GLU A 229 -4.39 -25.33 7.63
N ALA A 230 -3.82 -24.33 6.99
CA ALA A 230 -3.60 -23.01 7.57
C ALA A 230 -4.92 -22.34 7.99
N PHE A 231 -5.93 -22.40 7.15
CA PHE A 231 -7.23 -21.78 7.46
C PHE A 231 -8.09 -22.61 8.41
N THR A 232 -7.88 -23.93 8.49
CA THR A 232 -8.43 -24.73 9.58
C THR A 232 -7.82 -24.33 10.92
N PHE A 233 -6.51 -24.09 10.96
CA PHE A 233 -5.85 -23.55 12.16
C PHE A 233 -6.39 -22.16 12.52
N MET A 234 -6.54 -21.27 11.55
CA MET A 234 -7.13 -19.93 11.75
C MET A 234 -8.57 -20.03 12.26
N GLN A 235 -9.41 -20.90 11.67
CA GLN A 235 -10.78 -21.11 12.10
C GLN A 235 -10.89 -21.46 13.59
N LYS A 236 -9.98 -22.30 14.09
CA LYS A 236 -9.94 -22.70 15.50
C LYS A 236 -9.70 -21.52 16.44
N MET A 237 -9.02 -20.46 16.00
CA MET A 237 -8.85 -19.26 16.81
C MET A 237 -10.19 -18.61 17.18
N TYR A 238 -11.20 -18.75 16.35
CA TYR A 238 -12.56 -18.21 16.56
C TYR A 238 -13.52 -19.22 17.18
N THR A 239 -13.47 -20.46 16.76
CA THR A 239 -14.51 -21.48 17.07
C THR A 239 -14.14 -22.38 18.25
N GLU A 240 -12.92 -22.90 18.30
CA GLU A 240 -12.45 -23.88 19.30
C GLU A 240 -11.69 -23.18 20.44
N TRP A 241 -10.62 -22.49 20.10
CA TRP A 241 -9.75 -21.84 21.11
C TRP A 241 -10.31 -20.53 21.63
N LYS A 242 -11.19 -19.90 20.87
CA LYS A 242 -11.90 -18.66 21.24
C LYS A 242 -10.96 -17.58 21.72
N ILE A 243 -9.80 -17.46 21.06
CA ILE A 243 -8.79 -16.42 21.37
C ILE A 243 -9.01 -15.14 20.57
N SER A 244 -9.79 -15.19 19.49
CA SER A 244 -10.05 -14.07 18.58
C SER A 244 -11.53 -13.67 18.60
N PRO A 245 -11.85 -12.36 18.60
CA PRO A 245 -13.22 -11.88 18.56
C PRO A 245 -13.85 -12.17 17.21
N PRO A 246 -15.05 -12.80 17.16
CA PRO A 246 -15.72 -13.07 15.89
C PRO A 246 -16.33 -11.79 15.30
N GLY A 247 -16.38 -11.71 13.95
CA GLY A 247 -17.16 -10.69 13.25
C GLY A 247 -16.62 -9.26 13.29
N GLN A 248 -15.35 -9.04 13.69
CA GLN A 248 -14.73 -7.72 13.76
C GLN A 248 -14.13 -7.36 12.39
N PHE A 249 -14.99 -7.08 11.41
CA PHE A 249 -14.55 -6.82 10.04
C PHE A 249 -14.24 -5.34 9.75
N ASP A 250 -14.64 -4.42 10.63
CA ASP A 250 -14.21 -3.03 10.55
C ASP A 250 -12.77 -2.90 11.05
N THR A 251 -11.89 -2.47 10.17
CA THR A 251 -10.46 -2.30 10.45
C THR A 251 -10.14 -1.22 11.50
N ALA A 252 -11.11 -0.41 11.89
CA ALA A 252 -10.97 0.54 12.99
C ALA A 252 -11.16 -0.11 14.36
N LEU A 253 -11.93 -1.20 14.45
CA LEU A 253 -12.32 -1.79 15.75
C LEU A 253 -11.21 -2.64 16.37
N THR A 254 -10.42 -3.35 15.59
CA THR A 254 -9.39 -4.26 16.11
C THR A 254 -8.23 -3.53 16.80
N PRO A 255 -7.70 -2.38 16.29
CA PRO A 255 -6.78 -1.54 17.04
C PRO A 255 -7.39 -0.95 18.33
N GLU A 256 -8.70 -0.66 18.34
CA GLU A 256 -9.40 -0.21 19.55
C GLU A 256 -9.43 -1.28 20.65
N LEU A 257 -9.71 -2.53 20.28
CA LEU A 257 -9.66 -3.66 21.21
C LEU A 257 -8.28 -3.81 21.84
N PHE A 258 -7.22 -3.73 21.03
CA PHE A 258 -5.85 -3.79 21.52
C PHE A 258 -5.50 -2.58 22.36
N GLY A 259 -5.78 -1.38 21.87
CA GLY A 259 -5.47 -0.11 22.53
C GLY A 259 -6.17 0.06 23.87
N SER A 260 -7.40 -0.44 24.02
CA SER A 260 -8.15 -0.43 25.27
C SER A 260 -7.77 -1.54 26.26
N GLY A 261 -6.75 -2.37 25.94
CA GLY A 261 -6.32 -3.48 26.79
C GLY A 261 -7.26 -4.69 26.78
N LYS A 262 -8.16 -4.78 25.80
CA LYS A 262 -9.09 -5.92 25.64
C LYS A 262 -8.59 -6.99 24.69
N CYS A 263 -7.37 -6.84 24.15
CA CYS A 263 -6.73 -7.86 23.34
C CYS A 263 -5.22 -7.90 23.67
N ALA A 264 -4.70 -9.08 23.92
CA ALA A 264 -3.30 -9.26 24.32
C ALA A 264 -2.33 -9.09 23.16
N MET A 265 -2.72 -9.52 21.96
CA MET A 265 -1.86 -9.50 20.77
C MET A 265 -2.65 -9.05 19.54
N LEU A 266 -2.04 -8.21 18.72
CA LEU A 266 -2.60 -7.69 17.47
C LEU A 266 -1.58 -7.88 16.34
N LEU A 267 -1.94 -8.63 15.32
CA LEU A 267 -1.16 -8.65 14.09
C LEU A 267 -1.66 -7.53 13.17
N GLY A 268 -0.81 -6.56 12.92
CA GLY A 268 -1.21 -5.36 12.17
C GLY A 268 -0.06 -4.73 11.41
N GLY A 269 -0.39 -3.80 10.51
CA GLY A 269 0.59 -3.09 9.71
C GLY A 269 1.45 -2.13 10.51
N THR A 270 2.67 -1.86 10.04
CA THR A 270 3.55 -0.83 10.64
C THR A 270 2.88 0.53 10.73
N PHE A 271 1.92 0.81 9.85
CA PHE A 271 1.18 2.09 9.77
C PHE A 271 0.24 2.36 10.94
N ILE A 272 -0.12 1.34 11.75
CA ILE A 272 -0.98 1.56 12.94
C ILE A 272 -0.19 1.99 14.18
N ASN A 273 1.14 1.85 14.18
CA ASN A 273 1.99 2.15 15.32
C ASN A 273 1.77 3.56 15.88
N ASP A 274 1.72 4.57 14.99
CA ASP A 274 1.53 5.95 15.40
C ASP A 274 0.12 6.21 15.93
N THR A 275 -0.88 5.54 15.35
CA THR A 275 -2.25 5.57 15.87
C THR A 275 -2.31 4.99 17.28
N LEU A 276 -1.66 3.85 17.52
CA LEU A 276 -1.60 3.24 18.86
C LEU A 276 -0.91 4.17 19.85
N LYS A 277 0.23 4.76 19.49
CA LYS A 277 0.96 5.68 20.37
C LYS A 277 0.22 6.99 20.65
N SER A 278 -0.44 7.56 19.66
CA SER A 278 -1.12 8.85 19.81
C SER A 278 -2.47 8.74 20.51
N LYS A 279 -3.22 7.69 20.22
CA LYS A 279 -4.59 7.50 20.74
C LYS A 279 -4.62 6.82 22.09
N PHE A 280 -3.68 5.89 22.37
CA PHE A 280 -3.66 5.07 23.58
C PHE A 280 -2.36 5.31 24.38
N GLN A 281 -2.19 6.52 24.87
CA GLN A 281 -0.97 6.99 25.55
C GLN A 281 -0.56 6.17 26.78
N ASN A 282 -1.51 5.51 27.42
CA ASN A 282 -1.28 4.65 28.60
C ASN A 282 -1.00 3.17 28.23
N LEU A 283 -1.05 2.82 26.95
CA LEU A 283 -0.77 1.46 26.48
C LEU A 283 0.74 1.22 26.38
N ASP A 284 1.29 0.40 27.27
CA ASP A 284 2.66 -0.10 27.11
C ASP A 284 2.64 -1.38 26.28
N PHE A 285 3.13 -1.28 25.06
CA PHE A 285 3.18 -2.39 24.13
C PHE A 285 4.59 -2.64 23.56
N GLY A 286 4.83 -3.86 23.18
CA GLY A 286 6.02 -4.24 22.44
C GLY A 286 5.68 -4.67 21.02
N ILE A 287 6.72 -4.89 20.22
CA ILE A 287 6.62 -5.27 18.81
C ILE A 287 7.55 -6.46 18.57
N ALA A 288 7.06 -7.42 17.81
CA ALA A 288 7.81 -8.62 17.43
C ALA A 288 7.60 -8.95 15.95
N PRO A 289 8.46 -9.80 15.35
CA PRO A 289 8.29 -10.26 13.97
C PRO A 289 6.96 -11.01 13.75
N HIS A 290 6.52 -11.00 12.49
CA HIS A 290 5.35 -11.76 12.05
C HIS A 290 5.51 -13.25 12.35
N PRO A 291 4.54 -13.94 12.98
CA PRO A 291 4.63 -15.38 13.31
C PRO A 291 4.65 -16.26 12.05
N TYR A 292 5.14 -17.48 12.21
CA TYR A 292 5.15 -18.52 11.16
C TYR A 292 4.76 -19.88 11.76
N PHE A 293 4.37 -20.84 10.95
CA PHE A 293 4.14 -22.21 11.43
C PHE A 293 5.47 -22.92 11.74
N ALA A 294 5.56 -23.63 12.86
CA ALA A 294 6.80 -24.34 13.29
C ALA A 294 7.35 -25.29 12.22
N LYS A 295 6.48 -25.92 11.43
CA LYS A 295 6.86 -26.78 10.30
C LYS A 295 7.02 -26.07 8.96
N GLY A 296 6.79 -24.75 8.95
CA GLY A 296 6.82 -23.93 7.75
C GLY A 296 8.05 -23.04 7.68
N LYS A 297 7.92 -21.96 6.93
CA LYS A 297 8.93 -20.91 6.80
C LYS A 297 8.33 -19.54 7.10
N PRO A 298 9.13 -18.58 7.59
CA PRO A 298 8.67 -17.21 7.73
C PRO A 298 8.23 -16.61 6.40
N VAL A 299 7.03 -16.01 6.40
CA VAL A 299 6.50 -15.20 5.31
C VAL A 299 5.79 -14.02 5.93
N THR A 300 6.16 -12.82 5.51
CA THR A 300 5.57 -11.59 6.01
C THR A 300 4.89 -10.86 4.86
N PRO A 301 3.60 -10.51 4.99
CA PRO A 301 2.92 -9.85 3.91
C PRO A 301 3.42 -8.41 3.78
N THR A 302 3.68 -7.98 2.55
CA THR A 302 3.94 -6.58 2.26
C THR A 302 2.78 -5.97 1.52
N GLY A 303 2.37 -4.78 1.96
CA GLY A 303 1.48 -3.90 1.22
C GLY A 303 2.29 -2.80 0.58
N ALA A 304 1.75 -2.15 -0.43
CA ALA A 304 2.42 -1.02 -1.01
C ALA A 304 1.40 -0.03 -1.55
N TRP A 305 1.67 1.25 -1.33
CA TRP A 305 1.02 2.35 -2.03
C TRP A 305 1.92 2.81 -3.15
N HIS A 306 1.38 2.74 -4.33
CA HIS A 306 1.98 3.24 -5.55
C HIS A 306 1.15 4.40 -6.07
N PHE A 307 1.66 5.10 -7.06
CA PHE A 307 0.83 5.94 -7.91
C PHE A 307 0.98 5.52 -9.37
N GLY A 308 -0.13 5.66 -10.09
CA GLY A 308 -0.23 5.39 -11.50
C GLY A 308 -0.48 6.66 -12.29
N VAL A 309 -0.09 6.64 -13.55
CA VAL A 309 -0.34 7.70 -14.51
C VAL A 309 -1.38 7.21 -15.51
N ASN A 310 -2.42 8.02 -15.72
CA ASN A 310 -3.41 7.75 -16.75
C ASN A 310 -2.78 7.88 -18.15
N PRO A 311 -2.83 6.84 -18.99
CA PRO A 311 -2.25 6.89 -20.33
C PRO A 311 -2.95 7.93 -21.23
N ARG A 312 -4.13 8.42 -20.86
CA ARG A 312 -4.92 9.41 -21.59
C ARG A 312 -4.70 10.84 -21.11
N SER A 313 -3.88 11.04 -20.05
CA SER A 313 -3.54 12.39 -19.60
C SER A 313 -2.92 13.20 -20.75
N PRO A 314 -3.39 14.41 -21.03
CA PRO A 314 -2.75 15.31 -21.99
C PRO A 314 -1.46 15.93 -21.45
N GLN A 315 -1.26 15.86 -20.12
CA GLN A 315 -0.17 16.52 -19.38
C GLN A 315 1.08 15.63 -19.29
N LYS A 316 1.54 15.03 -20.41
CA LYS A 316 2.63 14.01 -20.40
C LYS A 316 3.90 14.47 -19.71
N ALA A 317 4.38 15.69 -19.98
CA ALA A 317 5.60 16.22 -19.38
C ALA A 317 5.43 16.45 -17.87
N ALA A 318 4.30 17.01 -17.44
CA ALA A 318 4.01 17.27 -16.04
C ALA A 318 3.81 15.98 -15.23
N THR A 319 3.13 14.97 -15.80
CA THR A 319 2.99 13.66 -15.14
C THR A 319 4.32 12.93 -15.01
N ALA A 320 5.19 13.00 -16.03
CA ALA A 320 6.54 12.45 -15.95
C ALA A 320 7.40 13.14 -14.88
N GLN A 321 7.29 14.47 -14.77
CA GLN A 321 7.97 15.24 -13.72
C GLN A 321 7.45 14.89 -12.32
N PHE A 322 6.13 14.72 -12.17
CA PHE A 322 5.53 14.26 -10.93
C PHE A 322 6.11 12.91 -10.47
N VAL A 323 6.18 11.93 -11.38
CA VAL A 323 6.74 10.61 -11.07
C VAL A 323 8.19 10.74 -10.60
N ARG A 324 9.04 11.45 -11.35
CA ARG A 324 10.47 11.60 -11.01
C ARG A 324 10.70 12.29 -9.66
N ASP A 325 9.98 13.39 -9.42
CA ASP A 325 10.20 14.16 -8.20
C ASP A 325 9.64 13.46 -6.97
N MET A 326 8.43 12.91 -7.06
CA MET A 326 7.82 12.15 -5.96
C MET A 326 8.65 10.90 -5.58
N LEU A 327 9.39 10.34 -6.52
CA LEU A 327 10.32 9.22 -6.26
C LEU A 327 11.72 9.68 -5.88
N SER A 328 12.00 10.98 -5.77
CA SER A 328 13.29 11.47 -5.28
C SER A 328 13.51 11.11 -3.81
N ASP A 329 14.77 11.05 -3.39
CA ASP A 329 15.12 10.74 -2.01
C ASP A 329 14.51 11.76 -1.03
N ASP A 330 14.54 13.06 -1.39
CA ASP A 330 14.00 14.13 -0.55
C ASP A 330 12.48 14.00 -0.35
N MET A 331 11.73 13.72 -1.42
CA MET A 331 10.29 13.53 -1.32
C MET A 331 9.92 12.24 -0.57
N ASN A 332 10.71 11.18 -0.70
CA ASN A 332 10.52 9.96 0.10
C ASN A 332 10.82 10.19 1.58
N VAL A 333 11.86 10.98 1.92
CA VAL A 333 12.13 11.39 3.31
C VAL A 333 11.00 12.27 3.84
N ALA A 334 10.54 13.25 3.06
CA ALA A 334 9.42 14.11 3.45
C ALA A 334 8.15 13.29 3.71
N TRP A 335 7.85 12.35 2.82
CA TRP A 335 6.72 11.44 2.99
C TRP A 335 6.85 10.60 4.26
N PHE A 336 8.00 9.97 4.50
CA PHE A 336 8.24 9.18 5.70
C PHE A 336 8.04 9.99 6.99
N LYS A 337 8.48 11.25 7.02
CA LYS A 337 8.28 12.14 8.17
C LYS A 337 6.82 12.51 8.41
N LEU A 338 6.06 12.68 7.34
CA LEU A 338 4.63 13.03 7.42
C LEU A 338 3.76 11.80 7.72
N ARG A 339 4.14 10.68 7.16
CA ARG A 339 3.43 9.42 7.30
C ARG A 339 4.41 8.24 7.20
N PRO A 340 4.74 7.60 8.33
CA PRO A 340 5.80 6.60 8.38
C PRO A 340 5.36 5.27 7.75
N TYR A 341 5.38 5.26 6.41
CA TYR A 341 5.39 4.05 5.61
C TYR A 341 6.82 3.56 5.39
N VAL A 342 6.98 2.25 5.25
CA VAL A 342 8.28 1.65 4.95
C VAL A 342 8.82 2.23 3.63
N PRO A 343 10.00 2.88 3.63
CA PRO A 343 10.55 3.47 2.42
C PRO A 343 10.85 2.41 1.37
N THR A 344 10.51 2.71 0.13
CA THR A 344 10.79 1.87 -1.03
C THR A 344 12.14 2.18 -1.68
N VAL A 345 12.67 3.37 -1.44
CA VAL A 345 13.95 3.86 -1.97
C VAL A 345 15.09 3.51 -1.01
N LYS A 346 16.08 2.74 -1.48
CA LYS A 346 17.20 2.24 -0.67
C LYS A 346 18.00 3.34 0.04
N ALA A 347 18.27 4.45 -0.64
CA ALA A 347 19.06 5.55 -0.09
C ALA A 347 18.42 6.20 1.15
N VAL A 348 17.09 6.14 1.29
CA VAL A 348 16.39 6.71 2.45
C VAL A 348 16.77 6.01 3.74
N TRP A 349 16.91 4.68 3.72
CA TRP A 349 17.34 3.88 4.87
C TRP A 349 18.73 4.27 5.37
N GLN A 350 19.65 4.57 4.46
CA GLN A 350 21.01 4.98 4.80
C GLN A 350 21.07 6.45 5.26
N ARG A 351 20.39 7.33 4.51
CA ARG A 351 20.40 8.78 4.75
C ARG A 351 19.75 9.17 6.07
N GLU A 352 18.69 8.45 6.45
CA GLU A 352 17.90 8.73 7.64
C GLU A 352 18.05 7.63 8.71
N ALA A 353 19.21 6.98 8.78
CA ALA A 353 19.46 5.82 9.64
C ALA A 353 19.04 6.01 11.11
N ALA A 354 19.18 7.24 11.65
CA ALA A 354 18.77 7.55 13.01
C ALA A 354 17.24 7.39 13.24
N MET A 355 16.40 7.60 12.20
CA MET A 355 14.95 7.44 12.28
C MET A 355 14.54 5.96 12.39
N PHE A 356 15.40 5.06 11.94
CA PHE A 356 15.12 3.63 11.82
C PHE A 356 15.68 2.79 12.99
N ASN A 357 16.15 3.40 14.08
CA ASN A 357 16.77 2.71 15.22
C ASN A 357 15.77 2.01 16.16
N SER A 358 14.45 2.19 16.00
CA SER A 358 13.47 1.50 16.84
C SER A 358 13.26 0.05 16.43
N ASP A 359 12.76 -0.78 17.35
CA ASP A 359 12.43 -2.19 17.08
C ASP A 359 11.51 -2.34 15.87
N LEU A 360 10.49 -1.49 15.75
CA LEU A 360 9.58 -1.49 14.61
C LEU A 360 10.32 -1.43 13.27
N TRP A 361 11.22 -0.46 13.14
CA TRP A 361 11.89 -0.23 11.88
C TRP A 361 12.99 -1.24 11.57
N ARG A 362 13.70 -1.71 12.61
CA ARG A 362 14.66 -2.82 12.45
C ARG A 362 13.98 -4.10 11.99
N ILE A 363 12.84 -4.45 12.60
CA ILE A 363 12.04 -5.60 12.18
C ILE A 363 11.52 -5.37 10.75
N ALA A 364 10.92 -4.21 10.46
CA ALA A 364 10.35 -3.93 9.14
C ALA A 364 11.39 -4.02 8.02
N GLN A 365 12.60 -3.50 8.23
CA GLN A 365 13.69 -3.60 7.27
C GLN A 365 14.14 -5.05 7.08
N ALA A 366 14.39 -5.76 8.18
CA ALA A 366 14.85 -7.15 8.12
C ALA A 366 13.81 -8.09 7.49
N GLU A 367 12.50 -7.85 7.74
CA GLU A 367 11.41 -8.56 7.06
C GLU A 367 11.38 -8.24 5.56
N LEU A 368 11.53 -6.95 5.19
CA LEU A 368 11.55 -6.53 3.79
C LEU A 368 12.68 -7.21 3.00
N ASP A 369 13.84 -7.39 3.65
CA ASP A 369 15.02 -7.95 3.03
C ASP A 369 14.98 -9.49 2.95
N SER A 370 14.19 -10.18 3.78
CA SER A 370 14.27 -11.65 3.94
C SER A 370 12.97 -12.43 3.72
N THR A 371 11.82 -11.91 4.17
CA THR A 371 10.58 -12.69 4.26
C THR A 371 9.38 -12.05 3.56
N ALA A 372 9.53 -10.81 3.11
CA ALA A 372 8.45 -10.05 2.49
C ALA A 372 7.92 -10.72 1.23
N LEU A 373 6.61 -10.93 1.19
CA LEU A 373 5.91 -11.48 0.04
C LEU A 373 4.74 -10.58 -0.33
N PRO A 374 4.71 -10.05 -1.56
CA PRO A 374 3.59 -9.26 -2.03
C PRO A 374 2.35 -10.14 -2.25
N ARG A 375 1.18 -9.50 -2.29
CA ARG A 375 -0.06 -10.16 -2.70
C ARG A 375 0.04 -10.66 -4.13
N PRO A 376 -0.73 -11.71 -4.53
CA PRO A 376 -0.70 -12.25 -5.88
C PRO A 376 -0.97 -11.17 -6.94
N ALA A 377 -0.16 -11.15 -7.99
CA ALA A 377 -0.39 -10.32 -9.16
C ALA A 377 -1.38 -11.05 -10.09
N THR A 378 -2.57 -10.49 -10.28
CA THR A 378 -3.58 -11.02 -11.19
C THR A 378 -4.39 -9.89 -11.82
N PRO A 379 -4.74 -9.99 -13.12
CA PRO A 379 -5.64 -9.02 -13.75
C PRO A 379 -7.03 -8.93 -13.09
N GLY A 380 -7.50 -10.00 -12.46
CA GLY A 380 -8.77 -10.08 -11.74
C GLY A 380 -8.63 -9.92 -10.23
N PHE A 381 -7.71 -9.06 -9.73
CA PHE A 381 -7.44 -8.94 -8.31
C PHE A 381 -8.67 -8.56 -7.47
N ARG A 382 -9.53 -7.69 -7.98
CA ARG A 382 -10.75 -7.28 -7.26
C ARG A 382 -11.68 -8.47 -7.04
N GLU A 383 -11.95 -9.20 -8.10
CA GLU A 383 -12.80 -10.40 -8.05
C GLU A 383 -12.19 -11.45 -7.13
N TYR A 384 -10.88 -11.67 -7.23
CA TYR A 384 -10.12 -12.56 -6.35
C TYR A 384 -10.28 -12.18 -4.87
N GLU A 385 -10.04 -10.91 -4.53
CA GLU A 385 -10.14 -10.43 -3.15
C GLU A 385 -11.57 -10.54 -2.59
N ASP A 386 -12.57 -10.14 -3.36
CA ASP A 386 -13.97 -10.18 -2.94
C ASP A 386 -14.48 -11.62 -2.73
N ILE A 387 -14.13 -12.54 -3.64
CA ILE A 387 -14.50 -13.96 -3.51
C ILE A 387 -13.84 -14.58 -2.27
N LEU A 388 -12.54 -14.34 -2.08
CA LEU A 388 -11.82 -14.92 -0.94
C LEU A 388 -12.30 -14.33 0.39
N ARG A 389 -12.63 -13.04 0.43
CA ARG A 389 -13.19 -12.40 1.61
C ARG A 389 -14.49 -13.07 2.09
N VAL A 390 -15.39 -13.41 1.18
CA VAL A 390 -16.63 -14.14 1.52
C VAL A 390 -16.31 -15.51 2.11
N ALA A 391 -15.37 -16.24 1.51
CA ALA A 391 -14.96 -17.55 2.02
C ALA A 391 -14.30 -17.45 3.41
N LEU A 392 -13.47 -16.42 3.65
CA LEU A 392 -12.84 -16.18 4.95
C LEU A 392 -13.87 -15.90 6.05
N ARG A 393 -14.92 -15.13 5.77
CA ARG A 393 -16.02 -14.90 6.71
C ARG A 393 -16.76 -16.20 7.07
N ASP A 394 -17.07 -17.00 6.05
CA ASP A 394 -17.75 -18.30 6.23
C ASP A 394 -16.91 -19.25 7.10
N MET A 395 -15.61 -19.35 6.81
CA MET A 395 -14.68 -20.15 7.62
C MET A 395 -14.62 -19.68 9.08
N GLN A 396 -14.52 -18.37 9.33
CA GLN A 396 -14.49 -17.82 10.70
C GLN A 396 -15.80 -18.08 11.46
N ALA A 397 -16.92 -18.14 10.75
CA ALA A 397 -18.22 -18.50 11.32
C ALA A 397 -18.39 -20.02 11.58
N GLY A 398 -17.40 -20.85 11.21
CA GLY A 398 -17.42 -22.30 11.43
C GLY A 398 -17.81 -23.13 10.21
N GLY A 399 -17.93 -22.52 9.03
CA GLY A 399 -18.17 -23.22 7.76
C GLY A 399 -17.03 -24.17 7.40
N SER A 400 -17.27 -25.14 6.54
CA SER A 400 -16.24 -26.11 6.09
C SER A 400 -15.14 -25.40 5.30
N VAL A 401 -13.92 -25.39 5.85
CA VAL A 401 -12.76 -24.72 5.22
C VAL A 401 -12.50 -25.28 3.81
N ALA A 402 -12.49 -26.59 3.64
CA ALA A 402 -12.23 -27.22 2.35
C ALA A 402 -13.29 -26.85 1.31
N GLN A 403 -14.59 -26.90 1.69
CA GLN A 403 -15.68 -26.52 0.78
C GLN A 403 -15.66 -25.03 0.43
N ALA A 404 -15.40 -24.15 1.41
CA ALA A 404 -15.31 -22.70 1.20
C ALA A 404 -14.18 -22.36 0.23
N LEU A 405 -13.00 -22.97 0.39
CA LEU A 405 -11.85 -22.75 -0.49
C LEU A 405 -12.07 -23.33 -1.89
N THR A 406 -12.60 -24.56 -2.02
CA THR A 406 -12.91 -25.15 -3.33
C THR A 406 -13.94 -24.32 -4.07
N GLY A 407 -14.99 -23.88 -3.39
CA GLY A 407 -16.01 -23.02 -3.98
C GLY A 407 -15.46 -21.65 -4.40
N ALA A 408 -14.57 -21.07 -3.58
CA ALA A 408 -13.89 -19.82 -3.90
C ALA A 408 -12.97 -19.98 -5.12
N ALA A 409 -12.12 -21.03 -5.14
CA ALA A 409 -11.20 -21.30 -6.25
C ALA A 409 -11.93 -21.45 -7.59
N GLN A 410 -13.03 -22.20 -7.61
CA GLN A 410 -13.85 -22.37 -8.81
C GLN A 410 -14.51 -21.07 -9.28
N LYS A 411 -14.96 -20.21 -8.34
CA LYS A 411 -15.50 -18.88 -8.69
C LYS A 411 -14.41 -17.99 -9.25
N MET A 412 -13.23 -17.98 -8.62
CA MET A 412 -12.06 -17.21 -9.11
C MET A 412 -11.66 -17.66 -10.53
N ASP A 413 -11.56 -18.95 -10.81
CA ASP A 413 -11.19 -19.45 -12.14
C ASP A 413 -12.16 -18.99 -13.22
N ARG A 414 -13.48 -18.94 -12.92
CA ARG A 414 -14.47 -18.39 -13.86
C ARG A 414 -14.28 -16.91 -14.13
N GLU A 415 -13.97 -16.12 -13.09
CA GLU A 415 -13.72 -14.69 -13.25
C GLU A 415 -12.40 -14.42 -13.98
N LEU A 416 -11.35 -15.18 -13.65
CA LEU A 416 -10.03 -15.03 -14.24
C LEU A 416 -9.97 -15.50 -15.71
N ALA A 417 -10.89 -16.37 -16.15
CA ALA A 417 -10.99 -16.80 -17.53
C ALA A 417 -11.21 -15.65 -18.54
N LYS A 418 -11.70 -14.50 -18.08
CA LYS A 418 -11.89 -13.29 -18.91
C LYS A 418 -10.57 -12.66 -19.36
N TYR A 419 -9.46 -13.03 -18.74
CA TYR A 419 -8.14 -12.46 -18.98
C TYR A 419 -7.18 -13.43 -19.70
N LYS A 420 -7.65 -14.62 -20.08
CA LYS A 420 -6.96 -15.58 -20.94
C LYS A 420 -7.19 -15.21 -22.40
#